data_1107c0525879216934bd969f86fd18be
#
_entry.id   1107c0525879216934bd969f86fd18be
#
_cell.length_a   1.000
_cell.length_b   1.000
_cell.length_c   1.000
_cell.angle_alpha   90.00
_cell.angle_beta   90.00
_cell.angle_gamma   90.00
#
_symmetry.space_group_name_H-M   'P 1'
#
loop_
_entity.id
_entity.type
_entity.pdbx_description
1 polymer ?
#
loop_
_entity_poly.entity_id
_entity_poly.type
_entity_poly.pdbx_seq_one_letter_code
_entity_poly.pdbx_strand_id
1 'polypeptide(L)'
;MDKEIPNNIVHAILASKLPSPEKELGRVFDDLSTAVGAGIDTTAGALRLILFHVFSNTNILQRLRAELKATGIEHPGMAELRVLEQLPYLTAVLKEGLRLSPAVATRSARVAPDRDLFYNDWRIPAGTPVGMTALLIHTDETLYPDPMRFNPDRWVGSNTQKTDQPFYPFSKGTRSCVGM
;
A
#
# COMPACT_ATOMS: atom_id res chain seq x y z
N MET A 1 30.67 -10.36 26.59
CA MET A 1 30.22 -9.27 25.71
C MET A 1 29.39 -9.93 24.62
N ASP A 2 28.12 -10.17 24.90
CA ASP A 2 27.18 -10.71 23.91
C ASP A 2 27.02 -9.62 22.84
N LYS A 3 27.55 -9.89 21.65
CA LYS A 3 27.25 -9.06 20.48
C LYS A 3 25.79 -9.29 20.17
N GLU A 4 24.92 -8.29 20.44
CA GLU A 4 23.58 -8.29 19.92
C GLU A 4 23.65 -8.57 18.42
N ILE A 5 23.05 -9.69 18.02
CA ILE A 5 22.97 -10.06 16.60
C ILE A 5 22.04 -9.00 15.95
N PRO A 6 22.50 -8.24 14.96
CA PRO A 6 21.67 -7.22 14.34
C PRO A 6 20.39 -7.86 13.81
N ASN A 7 19.25 -7.38 14.28
CA ASN A 7 17.94 -7.86 13.80
C ASN A 7 17.67 -7.25 12.41
N ASN A 8 18.22 -7.87 11.38
CA ASN A 8 18.03 -7.46 9.98
C ASN A 8 17.69 -8.65 9.09
N ILE A 9 17.20 -8.36 7.90
CA ILE A 9 16.69 -9.37 6.95
C ILE A 9 17.75 -10.38 6.54
N VAL A 10 19.04 -9.99 6.45
CA VAL A 10 20.15 -10.90 6.11
C VAL A 10 20.28 -11.97 7.19
N HIS A 11 20.32 -11.56 8.45
CA HIS A 11 20.40 -12.50 9.57
C HIS A 11 19.17 -13.41 9.64
N ALA A 12 17.98 -12.85 9.37
CA ALA A 12 16.75 -13.63 9.34
C ALA A 12 16.78 -14.72 8.25
N ILE A 13 17.28 -14.40 7.05
CA ILE A 13 17.44 -15.36 5.94
C ILE A 13 18.47 -16.44 6.34
N LEU A 14 19.65 -16.03 6.81
CA LEU A 14 20.72 -16.95 7.14
C LEU A 14 20.36 -17.88 8.31
N ALA A 15 19.65 -17.38 9.32
CA ALA A 15 19.19 -18.16 10.47
C ALA A 15 17.92 -19.00 10.18
N SER A 16 17.25 -18.77 9.05
CA SER A 16 16.00 -19.47 8.68
C SER A 16 16.23 -20.95 8.40
N LYS A 17 15.13 -21.71 8.24
CA LYS A 17 15.14 -23.11 7.81
C LYS A 17 15.16 -23.28 6.28
N LEU A 18 15.47 -22.24 5.53
CA LEU A 18 15.60 -22.32 4.07
C LEU A 18 16.75 -23.26 3.67
N PRO A 19 16.62 -23.96 2.52
CA PRO A 19 17.70 -24.77 1.95
C PRO A 19 18.97 -23.96 1.69
N SER A 20 20.14 -24.61 1.71
CA SER A 20 21.43 -23.93 1.51
C SER A 20 21.53 -23.10 0.22
N PRO A 21 20.97 -23.51 -0.94
CA PRO A 21 20.99 -22.67 -2.14
C PRO A 21 20.30 -21.32 -2.00
N GLU A 22 19.25 -21.22 -1.16
CA GLU A 22 18.55 -19.97 -0.89
C GLU A 22 19.32 -19.01 0.05
N LYS A 23 20.44 -19.47 0.61
CA LYS A 23 21.32 -18.71 1.51
C LYS A 23 22.65 -18.33 0.86
N GLU A 24 22.83 -18.66 -0.41
CA GLU A 24 24.01 -18.26 -1.15
C GLU A 24 24.06 -16.75 -1.35
N LEU A 25 25.26 -16.18 -1.37
CA LEU A 25 25.49 -14.74 -1.41
C LEU A 25 24.74 -14.07 -2.57
N GLY A 26 24.78 -14.65 -3.76
CA GLY A 26 24.07 -14.12 -4.94
C GLY A 26 22.54 -14.07 -4.73
N ARG A 27 21.98 -15.16 -4.20
CA ARG A 27 20.55 -15.25 -3.91
C ARG A 27 20.08 -14.24 -2.86
N VAL A 28 20.83 -14.14 -1.76
CA VAL A 28 20.54 -13.17 -0.69
C VAL A 28 20.67 -11.74 -1.21
N PHE A 29 21.64 -11.45 -2.07
CA PHE A 29 21.81 -10.14 -2.68
C PHE A 29 20.63 -9.78 -3.58
N ASP A 30 20.15 -10.71 -4.40
CA ASP A 30 18.99 -10.50 -5.29
C ASP A 30 17.70 -10.23 -4.48
N ASP A 31 17.49 -10.97 -3.40
CA ASP A 31 16.33 -10.77 -2.52
C ASP A 31 16.37 -9.40 -1.82
N LEU A 32 17.55 -8.99 -1.34
CA LEU A 32 17.75 -7.68 -0.72
C LEU A 32 17.56 -6.55 -1.72
N SER A 33 18.15 -6.67 -2.90
CA SER A 33 18.02 -5.67 -3.97
C SER A 33 16.57 -5.48 -4.36
N THR A 34 15.83 -6.58 -4.48
CA THR A 34 14.39 -6.56 -4.77
C THR A 34 13.60 -5.88 -3.64
N ALA A 35 13.86 -6.23 -2.39
CA ALA A 35 13.16 -5.65 -1.25
C ALA A 35 13.42 -4.14 -1.11
N VAL A 36 14.68 -3.71 -1.28
CA VAL A 36 15.08 -2.30 -1.22
C VAL A 36 14.45 -1.50 -2.37
N GLY A 37 14.57 -1.99 -3.60
CA GLY A 37 13.97 -1.33 -4.77
C GLY A 37 12.45 -1.20 -4.65
N ALA A 38 11.77 -2.27 -4.24
CA ALA A 38 10.33 -2.25 -4.04
C ALA A 38 9.91 -1.22 -2.97
N GLY A 39 10.64 -1.11 -1.87
CA GLY A 39 10.34 -0.16 -0.79
C GLY A 39 10.59 1.30 -1.16
N ILE A 40 11.64 1.58 -1.94
CA ILE A 40 12.01 2.96 -2.31
C ILE A 40 11.01 3.52 -3.32
N ASP A 41 10.84 2.88 -4.45
CA ASP A 41 10.09 3.47 -5.58
C ASP A 41 8.60 3.63 -5.29
N THR A 42 7.99 2.63 -4.67
CA THR A 42 6.55 2.65 -4.38
C THR A 42 6.23 3.69 -3.30
N THR A 43 6.99 3.72 -2.22
CA THR A 43 6.80 4.68 -1.12
C THR A 43 7.08 6.11 -1.58
N ALA A 44 8.19 6.34 -2.28
CA ALA A 44 8.52 7.66 -2.82
C ALA A 44 7.47 8.16 -3.82
N GLY A 45 6.94 7.27 -4.66
CA GLY A 45 5.88 7.58 -5.61
C GLY A 45 4.58 8.02 -4.91
N ALA A 46 4.14 7.26 -3.90
CA ALA A 46 2.96 7.60 -3.11
C ALA A 46 3.13 8.92 -2.35
N LEU A 47 4.27 9.11 -1.68
CA LEU A 47 4.57 10.35 -0.95
C LEU A 47 4.61 11.57 -1.88
N ARG A 48 5.23 11.45 -3.04
CA ARG A 48 5.29 12.54 -4.04
C ARG A 48 3.90 12.98 -4.48
N LEU A 49 3.02 12.01 -4.76
CA LEU A 49 1.64 12.29 -5.15
C LEU A 49 0.86 12.97 -4.02
N ILE A 50 0.94 12.43 -2.81
CA ILE A 50 0.27 12.99 -1.63
C ILE A 50 0.73 14.43 -1.38
N LEU A 51 2.04 14.65 -1.32
CA LEU A 51 2.61 15.97 -1.06
C LEU A 51 2.21 16.97 -2.15
N PHE A 52 2.23 16.56 -3.43
CA PHE A 52 1.76 17.40 -4.52
C PHE A 52 0.33 17.87 -4.27
N HIS A 53 -0.60 16.98 -3.98
CA HIS A 53 -2.01 17.34 -3.76
C HIS A 53 -2.22 18.15 -2.48
N VAL A 54 -1.50 17.85 -1.41
CA VAL A 54 -1.59 18.61 -0.15
C VAL A 54 -1.10 20.03 -0.32
N PHE A 55 0.06 20.23 -0.95
CA PHE A 55 0.62 21.57 -1.12
C PHE A 55 -0.03 22.38 -2.25
N SER A 56 -0.60 21.74 -3.25
CA SER A 56 -1.34 22.40 -4.32
C SER A 56 -2.77 22.82 -3.90
N ASN A 57 -3.28 22.31 -2.77
CA ASN A 57 -4.63 22.61 -2.30
C ASN A 57 -4.61 23.22 -0.90
N THR A 58 -4.77 24.54 -0.85
CA THR A 58 -4.74 25.32 0.41
C THR A 58 -5.75 24.81 1.44
N ASN A 59 -6.92 24.35 1.02
CA ASN A 59 -7.96 23.88 1.93
C ASN A 59 -7.56 22.55 2.61
N ILE A 60 -7.04 21.61 1.82
CA ILE A 60 -6.51 20.34 2.35
C ILE A 60 -5.35 20.61 3.32
N LEU A 61 -4.42 21.49 2.93
CA LEU A 61 -3.27 21.85 3.76
C LEU A 61 -3.68 22.48 5.09
N GLN A 62 -4.64 23.43 5.07
CA GLN A 62 -5.11 24.10 6.28
C GLN A 62 -5.83 23.14 7.22
N ARG A 63 -6.70 22.27 6.70
CA ARG A 63 -7.40 21.26 7.51
C ARG A 63 -6.43 20.28 8.15
N LEU A 64 -5.44 19.79 7.39
CA LEU A 64 -4.42 18.89 7.92
C LEU A 64 -3.57 19.56 9.00
N ARG A 65 -3.17 20.83 8.80
CA ARG A 65 -2.45 21.61 9.81
C ARG A 65 -3.29 21.85 11.08
N ALA A 66 -4.58 22.13 10.93
CA ALA A 66 -5.48 22.32 12.07
C ALA A 66 -5.62 21.04 12.89
N GLU A 67 -5.77 19.87 12.23
CA GLU A 67 -5.83 18.59 12.92
C GLU A 67 -4.52 18.28 13.66
N LEU A 68 -3.38 18.43 13.01
CA LEU A 68 -2.06 18.22 13.64
C LEU A 68 -1.84 19.17 14.81
N LYS A 69 -2.21 20.44 14.68
CA LYS A 69 -2.09 21.42 15.78
C LYS A 69 -2.98 21.06 16.99
N ALA A 70 -4.14 20.49 16.74
CA ALA A 70 -5.07 20.10 17.82
C ALA A 70 -4.53 18.96 18.71
N THR A 71 -3.50 18.22 18.24
CA THR A 71 -2.83 17.19 19.06
C THR A 71 -1.95 17.77 20.17
N GLY A 72 -1.63 19.07 20.13
CA GLY A 72 -0.69 19.70 21.06
C GLY A 72 0.77 19.33 20.86
N ILE A 73 1.10 18.64 19.77
CA ILE A 73 2.48 18.24 19.47
C ILE A 73 3.23 19.46 18.91
N GLU A 74 4.14 20.00 19.70
CA GLU A 74 4.93 21.18 19.31
C GLU A 74 5.94 20.87 18.19
N HIS A 75 6.48 19.65 18.18
CA HIS A 75 7.45 19.21 17.19
C HIS A 75 6.97 17.94 16.46
N PRO A 76 6.54 18.02 15.19
CA PRO A 76 6.02 16.87 14.45
C PRO A 76 6.97 15.67 14.40
N GLY A 77 8.28 15.88 14.44
CA GLY A 77 9.28 14.81 14.44
C GLY A 77 9.35 14.02 15.75
N MET A 78 8.64 14.45 16.80
CA MET A 78 8.53 13.75 18.09
C MET A 78 7.15 13.11 18.31
N ALA A 79 6.27 13.19 17.30
CA ALA A 79 4.95 12.60 17.38
C ALA A 79 5.03 11.07 17.41
N GLU A 80 4.41 10.46 18.40
CA GLU A 80 4.26 9.00 18.42
C GLU A 80 3.39 8.54 17.25
N LEU A 81 3.83 7.50 16.54
CA LEU A 81 3.09 6.94 15.42
C LEU A 81 1.64 6.61 15.78
N ARG A 82 1.41 6.05 16.96
CA ARG A 82 0.06 5.72 17.46
C ARG A 82 -0.89 6.91 17.54
N VAL A 83 -0.37 8.10 17.82
CA VAL A 83 -1.18 9.33 17.84
C VAL A 83 -1.52 9.74 16.42
N LEU A 84 -0.55 9.69 15.50
CA LEU A 84 -0.76 10.05 14.10
C LEU A 84 -1.75 9.10 13.40
N GLU A 85 -1.71 7.81 13.70
CA GLU A 85 -2.64 6.80 13.16
C GLU A 85 -4.09 7.04 13.56
N GLN A 86 -4.33 7.74 14.68
CA GLN A 86 -5.67 8.07 15.16
C GLN A 86 -6.25 9.34 14.53
N LEU A 87 -5.47 10.08 13.74
CA LEU A 87 -5.92 11.32 13.11
C LEU A 87 -6.79 11.03 11.88
N PRO A 88 -8.09 11.34 11.95
CA PRO A 88 -9.01 10.91 10.89
C PRO A 88 -8.75 11.59 9.56
N TYR A 89 -8.38 12.87 9.55
CA TYR A 89 -8.13 13.58 8.31
C TYR A 89 -6.76 13.24 7.69
N LEU A 90 -5.73 13.06 8.51
CA LEU A 90 -4.43 12.55 8.06
C LEU A 90 -4.59 11.17 7.42
N THR A 91 -5.31 10.27 8.10
CA THR A 91 -5.62 8.93 7.57
C THR A 91 -6.39 9.01 6.25
N ALA A 92 -7.34 9.93 6.14
CA ALA A 92 -8.10 10.17 4.92
C ALA A 92 -7.23 10.64 3.75
N VAL A 93 -6.31 11.57 4.01
CA VAL A 93 -5.32 12.07 3.03
C VAL A 93 -4.42 10.93 2.55
N LEU A 94 -3.92 10.10 3.47
CA LEU A 94 -3.07 8.96 3.13
C LEU A 94 -3.83 7.91 2.31
N LYS A 95 -5.06 7.57 2.69
CA LYS A 95 -5.89 6.63 1.94
C LYS A 95 -6.18 7.12 0.52
N GLU A 96 -6.54 8.40 0.36
CA GLU A 96 -6.79 8.96 -0.96
C GLU A 96 -5.53 8.99 -1.82
N GLY A 97 -4.39 9.29 -1.23
CA GLY A 97 -3.10 9.21 -1.91
C GLY A 97 -2.75 7.80 -2.36
N LEU A 98 -2.95 6.82 -1.50
CA LEU A 98 -2.73 5.40 -1.84
C LEU A 98 -3.70 4.91 -2.92
N ARG A 99 -4.94 5.38 -2.91
CA ARG A 99 -5.92 5.06 -3.95
C ARG A 99 -5.47 5.53 -5.33
N LEU A 100 -4.98 6.75 -5.42
CA LEU A 100 -4.54 7.37 -6.68
C LEU A 100 -3.10 7.03 -7.08
N SER A 101 -2.32 6.47 -6.15
CA SER A 101 -0.93 6.09 -6.44
C SER A 101 -0.88 4.87 -7.36
N PRO A 102 -0.27 4.98 -8.55
CA PRO A 102 -0.13 3.87 -9.48
C PRO A 102 1.09 2.99 -9.17
N ALA A 103 1.42 2.78 -7.89
CA ALA A 103 2.67 2.14 -7.46
C ALA A 103 2.94 0.79 -8.19
N VAL A 104 1.90 -0.04 -8.35
CA VAL A 104 1.94 -1.24 -9.20
C VAL A 104 0.69 -1.25 -10.08
N ALA A 105 0.80 -0.68 -11.27
CA ALA A 105 -0.31 -0.57 -12.23
C ALA A 105 -0.45 -1.80 -13.15
N THR A 106 0.47 -2.74 -13.09
CA THR A 106 0.46 -3.93 -13.94
C THR A 106 -0.62 -4.94 -13.50
N ARG A 107 -1.16 -5.66 -14.49
CA ARG A 107 -2.04 -6.80 -14.22
C ARG A 107 -1.21 -7.98 -13.75
N SER A 108 -1.16 -8.19 -12.45
CA SER A 108 -0.46 -9.35 -11.88
C SER A 108 -1.29 -10.61 -12.12
N ALA A 109 -0.89 -11.42 -13.11
CA ALA A 109 -1.59 -12.64 -13.46
C ALA A 109 -1.60 -13.66 -12.30
N ARG A 110 -2.72 -14.33 -12.17
CA ARG A 110 -2.95 -15.46 -11.26
C ARG A 110 -3.43 -16.64 -12.08
N VAL A 111 -3.04 -17.83 -11.71
CA VAL A 111 -3.43 -19.06 -12.38
C VAL A 111 -4.07 -19.99 -11.34
N ALA A 112 -5.21 -20.57 -11.66
CA ALA A 112 -5.76 -21.73 -10.98
C ALA A 112 -5.41 -22.98 -11.81
N PRO A 113 -4.37 -23.74 -11.43
CA PRO A 113 -3.85 -24.79 -12.30
C PRO A 113 -4.73 -26.02 -12.33
N ASP A 114 -5.51 -26.24 -11.29
CA ASP A 114 -6.23 -27.48 -10.98
C ASP A 114 -7.76 -27.36 -11.06
N ARG A 115 -8.28 -26.15 -11.33
CA ARG A 115 -9.74 -25.92 -11.40
C ARG A 115 -10.09 -24.81 -12.36
N ASP A 116 -11.30 -24.90 -12.91
CA ASP A 116 -11.91 -23.81 -13.67
C ASP A 116 -12.30 -22.65 -12.74
N LEU A 117 -12.20 -21.45 -13.25
CA LEU A 117 -12.76 -20.26 -12.59
C LEU A 117 -14.05 -19.85 -13.31
N PHE A 118 -14.97 -19.27 -12.56
CA PHE A 118 -16.22 -18.73 -13.10
C PHE A 118 -16.32 -17.24 -12.78
N TYR A 119 -16.68 -16.45 -13.79
CA TYR A 119 -16.95 -15.03 -13.64
C TYR A 119 -18.24 -14.70 -14.41
N ASN A 120 -19.28 -14.40 -13.69
CA ASN A 120 -20.65 -14.35 -14.22
C ASN A 120 -20.95 -15.65 -15.01
N ASP A 121 -21.33 -15.54 -16.28
CA ASP A 121 -21.61 -16.68 -17.17
C ASP A 121 -20.39 -17.23 -17.88
N TRP A 122 -19.20 -16.68 -17.60
CA TRP A 122 -17.96 -17.11 -18.24
C TRP A 122 -17.27 -18.22 -17.45
N ARG A 123 -17.01 -19.33 -18.15
CA ARG A 123 -16.12 -20.38 -17.69
C ARG A 123 -14.70 -20.09 -18.17
N ILE A 124 -13.77 -19.96 -17.25
CA ILE A 124 -12.34 -19.75 -17.51
C ILE A 124 -11.64 -21.07 -17.21
N PRO A 125 -11.12 -21.79 -18.23
CA PRO A 125 -10.51 -23.10 -18.04
C PRO A 125 -9.33 -23.06 -17.06
N ALA A 126 -9.09 -24.18 -16.35
CA ALA A 126 -7.92 -24.37 -15.52
C ALA A 126 -6.63 -24.03 -16.28
N GLY A 127 -5.65 -23.45 -15.62
CA GLY A 127 -4.39 -23.02 -16.21
C GLY A 127 -4.45 -21.68 -16.96
N THR A 128 -5.62 -21.09 -17.16
CA THR A 128 -5.73 -19.78 -17.83
C THR A 128 -5.27 -18.65 -16.91
N PRO A 129 -4.29 -17.82 -17.33
CA PRO A 129 -3.89 -16.64 -16.56
C PRO A 129 -5.01 -15.58 -16.52
N VAL A 130 -5.42 -15.18 -15.33
CA VAL A 130 -6.37 -14.08 -15.10
C VAL A 130 -5.68 -12.99 -14.30
N GLY A 131 -5.95 -11.74 -14.62
CA GLY A 131 -5.31 -10.63 -13.93
C GLY A 131 -6.21 -9.40 -13.82
N MET A 132 -6.01 -8.67 -12.74
CA MET A 132 -6.69 -7.40 -12.46
C MET A 132 -5.66 -6.42 -11.88
N THR A 133 -5.83 -5.15 -12.14
CA THR A 133 -5.03 -4.09 -11.49
C THR A 133 -5.88 -3.31 -10.51
N ALA A 134 -5.31 -3.01 -9.35
CA ALA A 134 -5.96 -2.15 -8.36
C ALA A 134 -6.31 -0.77 -8.93
N LEU A 135 -5.50 -0.27 -9.87
CA LEU A 135 -5.72 1.01 -10.52
C LEU A 135 -7.11 1.10 -11.18
N LEU A 136 -7.54 0.07 -11.91
CA LEU A 136 -8.85 0.07 -12.55
C LEU A 136 -9.99 0.08 -11.52
N ILE A 137 -9.83 -0.63 -10.41
CA ILE A 137 -10.81 -0.63 -9.32
C ILE A 137 -10.85 0.74 -8.66
N HIS A 138 -9.70 1.31 -8.36
CA HIS A 138 -9.59 2.60 -7.66
C HIS A 138 -10.01 3.81 -8.50
N THR A 139 -10.07 3.64 -9.83
CA THR A 139 -10.52 4.69 -10.77
C THR A 139 -11.86 4.37 -11.41
N ASP A 140 -12.57 3.36 -10.94
CA ASP A 140 -13.93 3.05 -11.38
C ASP A 140 -14.91 4.11 -10.85
N GLU A 141 -15.62 4.78 -11.75
CA GLU A 141 -16.52 5.89 -11.41
C GLU A 141 -17.76 5.41 -10.63
N THR A 142 -18.16 4.15 -10.81
CA THR A 142 -19.29 3.56 -10.07
C THR A 142 -18.94 3.32 -8.61
N LEU A 143 -17.65 3.05 -8.32
CA LEU A 143 -17.13 2.83 -6.99
C LEU A 143 -16.65 4.14 -6.33
N TYR A 144 -16.02 5.00 -7.13
CA TYR A 144 -15.40 6.25 -6.68
C TYR A 144 -15.88 7.41 -7.59
N PRO A 145 -16.99 8.09 -7.29
CA PRO A 145 -17.43 9.27 -8.07
C PRO A 145 -16.30 10.30 -8.19
N ASP A 146 -16.12 10.89 -9.37
CA ASP A 146 -14.97 11.76 -9.70
C ASP A 146 -13.62 11.08 -9.35
N PRO A 147 -13.31 9.91 -9.91
CA PRO A 147 -12.24 9.05 -9.39
C PRO A 147 -10.85 9.67 -9.52
N MET A 148 -10.62 10.57 -10.46
CA MET A 148 -9.33 11.25 -10.65
C MET A 148 -9.14 12.45 -9.73
N ARG A 149 -10.20 12.90 -9.04
CA ARG A 149 -10.11 14.00 -8.09
C ARG A 149 -9.55 13.51 -6.76
N PHE A 150 -8.50 14.16 -6.27
CA PHE A 150 -7.98 13.91 -4.93
C PHE A 150 -8.93 14.51 -3.88
N ASN A 151 -9.72 13.67 -3.24
CA ASN A 151 -10.75 14.07 -2.30
C ASN A 151 -10.69 13.24 -0.99
N PRO A 152 -9.97 13.71 0.04
CA PRO A 152 -9.90 13.03 1.32
C PRO A 152 -11.26 12.84 2.02
N ASP A 153 -12.26 13.69 1.71
CA ASP A 153 -13.57 13.59 2.36
C ASP A 153 -14.33 12.31 2.04
N ARG A 154 -13.88 11.53 1.05
CA ARG A 154 -14.38 10.16 0.81
C ARG A 154 -14.19 9.24 2.01
N TRP A 155 -13.18 9.54 2.83
CA TRP A 155 -12.70 8.70 3.92
C TRP A 155 -13.05 9.25 5.30
N VAL A 156 -13.83 10.34 5.39
CA VAL A 156 -14.18 11.01 6.64
C VAL A 156 -15.68 10.86 6.95
N GLY A 157 -16.01 10.63 8.22
CA GLY A 157 -17.39 10.62 8.73
C GLY A 157 -18.20 9.40 8.29
N SER A 158 -19.51 9.60 8.09
CA SER A 158 -20.45 8.54 7.68
C SER A 158 -20.12 7.91 6.31
N ASN A 159 -19.30 8.56 5.51
CA ASN A 159 -18.80 8.00 4.27
C ASN A 159 -17.84 6.82 4.50
N THR A 160 -17.22 6.71 5.70
CA THR A 160 -16.38 5.57 6.08
C THR A 160 -17.19 4.28 6.29
N GLN A 161 -18.52 4.38 6.48
CA GLN A 161 -19.39 3.22 6.67
C GLN A 161 -19.66 2.43 5.37
N LYS A 162 -19.23 2.92 4.21
CA LYS A 162 -19.10 2.06 3.02
C LYS A 162 -17.87 1.16 3.18
N THR A 163 -17.87 0.33 4.23
CA THR A 163 -16.83 -0.68 4.51
C THR A 163 -16.64 -1.68 3.38
N ASP A 164 -17.56 -1.71 2.42
CA ASP A 164 -17.53 -2.59 1.25
C ASP A 164 -16.88 -1.95 0.01
N GLN A 165 -16.36 -0.71 0.13
CA GLN A 165 -15.69 -0.07 -1.00
C GLN A 165 -14.36 -0.76 -1.26
N PRO A 166 -14.13 -1.32 -2.46
CA PRO A 166 -12.92 -2.07 -2.78
C PRO A 166 -11.67 -1.18 -2.72
N PHE A 167 -10.88 -1.31 -1.68
CA PHE A 167 -9.65 -0.55 -1.49
C PHE A 167 -8.47 -1.52 -1.29
N TYR A 168 -7.64 -1.64 -2.32
CA TYR A 168 -6.57 -2.64 -2.38
C TYR A 168 -5.21 -2.04 -2.79
N PRO A 169 -4.71 -0.99 -2.10
CA PRO A 169 -3.45 -0.34 -2.47
C PRO A 169 -2.24 -1.28 -2.33
N PHE A 170 -2.35 -2.26 -1.45
CA PHE A 170 -1.32 -3.28 -1.19
C PHE A 170 -1.68 -4.66 -1.75
N SER A 171 -2.66 -4.74 -2.67
CA SER A 171 -3.21 -5.99 -3.18
C SER A 171 -3.94 -6.80 -2.08
N LYS A 172 -4.23 -8.09 -2.33
CA LYS A 172 -4.92 -8.98 -1.41
C LYS A 172 -4.49 -10.42 -1.61
N GLY A 173 -4.65 -11.24 -0.57
CA GLY A 173 -4.34 -12.67 -0.59
C GLY A 173 -2.87 -12.98 -0.34
N THR A 174 -2.45 -14.17 -0.73
CA THR A 174 -1.09 -14.70 -0.47
C THR A 174 0.04 -13.94 -1.17
N ARG A 175 -0.30 -13.04 -2.08
CA ARG A 175 0.63 -12.20 -2.83
C ARG A 175 0.44 -10.71 -2.53
N SER A 176 -0.16 -10.38 -1.38
CA SER A 176 -0.21 -8.99 -0.90
C SER A 176 1.20 -8.46 -0.61
N CYS A 177 1.32 -7.15 -0.53
CA CYS A 177 2.59 -6.49 -0.23
C CYS A 177 3.16 -6.99 1.10
N VAL A 178 4.44 -7.37 1.13
CA VAL A 178 5.14 -7.82 2.34
C VAL A 178 5.63 -6.66 3.20
N GLY A 179 5.70 -5.44 2.63
CA GLY A 179 6.14 -4.22 3.32
C GLY A 179 5.00 -3.42 3.96
N MET A 180 3.85 -4.06 4.21
CA MET A 180 2.68 -3.43 4.82
C MET A 180 2.70 -3.55 6.35
#